data_6c3ea5b382d95000e3cc06baaf5f04b1
#
_entry.id   6c3ea5b382d95000e3cc06baaf5f04b1
#
_cell.length_a   1.000
_cell.length_b   1.000
_cell.length_c   1.000
_cell.angle_alpha   90.00
_cell.angle_beta   90.00
_cell.angle_gamma   90.00
#
_symmetry.space_group_name_H-M   'P 1'
#
loop_
_entity.id
_entity.type
_entity.pdbx_description
1 polymer ?
#
loop_
_entity_poly.entity_id
_entity_poly.type
_entity_poly.pdbx_seq_one_letter_code
_entity_poly.pdbx_strand_id
1 'polypeptide(L)'
;MIFTRNRTALASVDPSEIVTTIYRGLLGREPDQLGLNNFVELYKSHGLQKVLEAIGGSEEMRNRASVTGREHWSLSQFGEVEILLSLMTSTVAPTKIIVDVGAAGLLGSNSIDLISSIGWKGILVEANPKDAALLAEAVKDIDATVLNYAVSDTEGEATFFLGKHPHFSSLKPEMTSSWGPIKGEITVTKRRLPNILKDENVPEIFGVLSLDIEGVDFDVINDLLDNSNYRPQWIIIEWGEKLHEATLSDERLTEKIRHEYSIVGGTEANIFLQHRSVTSS
;
A
#
# COMPACT_ATOMS: atom_id res chain seq x y z
N MET A 1 -39.13 16.07 -11.05
CA MET A 1 -38.90 16.10 -9.60
C MET A 1 -37.41 16.32 -9.43
N ILE A 2 -36.99 17.54 -9.10
CA ILE A 2 -35.60 17.97 -9.04
C ILE A 2 -35.10 17.63 -7.63
N PHE A 3 -34.15 16.69 -7.51
CA PHE A 3 -33.50 16.40 -6.25
C PHE A 3 -32.53 17.54 -5.90
N THR A 4 -32.93 18.42 -5.01
CA THR A 4 -32.02 19.33 -4.31
C THR A 4 -31.21 18.53 -3.30
N ARG A 5 -29.94 18.25 -3.61
CA ARG A 5 -28.97 17.73 -2.63
C ARG A 5 -28.75 18.80 -1.57
N ASN A 6 -29.18 18.52 -0.34
CA ASN A 6 -28.74 19.27 0.85
C ASN A 6 -27.21 19.15 0.94
N ARG A 7 -26.51 20.21 0.57
CA ARG A 7 -25.10 20.41 0.94
C ARG A 7 -25.08 20.74 2.44
N THR A 8 -24.95 19.75 3.29
CA THR A 8 -24.46 19.97 4.65
C THR A 8 -23.09 20.62 4.51
N ALA A 9 -22.92 21.80 5.08
CA ALA A 9 -21.67 22.56 5.03
C ALA A 9 -20.56 21.68 5.62
N LEU A 10 -19.69 21.14 4.76
CA LEU A 10 -18.36 20.70 5.16
C LEU A 10 -17.72 21.93 5.79
N ALA A 11 -17.29 21.84 7.05
CA ALA A 11 -16.44 22.84 7.66
C ALA A 11 -15.34 23.13 6.63
N SER A 12 -15.24 24.38 6.20
CA SER A 12 -14.30 24.77 5.13
C SER A 12 -12.90 24.55 5.69
N VAL A 13 -12.25 23.46 5.25
CA VAL A 13 -10.83 23.24 5.54
C VAL A 13 -10.08 24.44 4.96
N ASP A 14 -9.22 25.07 5.76
CA ASP A 14 -8.45 26.22 5.31
C ASP A 14 -7.62 25.83 4.07
N PRO A 15 -7.76 26.54 2.95
CA PRO A 15 -6.94 26.31 1.77
C PRO A 15 -5.43 26.26 2.05
N SER A 16 -4.96 26.98 3.06
CA SER A 16 -3.55 26.95 3.49
C SER A 16 -3.15 25.61 4.09
N GLU A 17 -4.03 24.97 4.85
CA GLU A 17 -3.77 23.63 5.40
C GLU A 17 -3.74 22.58 4.30
N ILE A 18 -4.64 22.70 3.31
CA ILE A 18 -4.64 21.80 2.13
C ILE A 18 -3.33 21.90 1.38
N VAL A 19 -2.90 23.11 1.02
CA VAL A 19 -1.64 23.35 0.29
C VAL A 19 -0.44 22.86 1.10
N THR A 20 -0.41 23.16 2.40
CA THR A 20 0.66 22.71 3.29
C THR A 20 0.74 21.19 3.36
N THR A 21 -0.40 20.52 3.46
CA THR A 21 -0.48 19.05 3.44
C THR A 21 0.06 18.46 2.14
N ILE A 22 -0.27 19.08 0.99
CA ILE A 22 0.24 18.67 -0.31
C ILE A 22 1.77 18.83 -0.38
N TYR A 23 2.30 19.99 0.08
CA TYR A 23 3.74 20.21 0.11
C TYR A 23 4.48 19.20 0.97
N ARG A 24 3.96 18.91 2.17
CA ARG A 24 4.52 17.89 3.05
C ARG A 24 4.49 16.50 2.40
N GLY A 25 3.34 16.13 1.83
CA GLY A 25 3.15 14.84 1.17
C GLY A 25 3.97 14.66 -0.09
N LEU A 26 3.94 15.63 -1.02
CA LEU A 26 4.61 15.50 -2.31
C LEU A 26 6.08 15.92 -2.27
N LEU A 27 6.40 17.05 -1.61
CA LEU A 27 7.74 17.62 -1.61
C LEU A 27 8.53 17.34 -0.34
N GLY A 28 7.91 16.74 0.71
CA GLY A 28 8.58 16.41 1.97
C GLY A 28 9.09 17.61 2.73
N ARG A 29 8.50 18.79 2.55
CA ARG A 29 8.88 20.04 3.21
C ARG A 29 7.68 20.97 3.40
N GLU A 30 7.86 22.00 4.24
CA GLU A 30 6.92 23.10 4.33
C GLU A 30 6.98 23.98 3.08
N PRO A 31 5.85 24.56 2.65
CA PRO A 31 5.87 25.59 1.63
C PRO A 31 6.56 26.86 2.18
N ASP A 32 7.34 27.52 1.33
CA ASP A 32 7.72 28.91 1.62
C ASP A 32 6.50 29.83 1.46
N GLN A 33 6.61 31.05 1.98
CA GLN A 33 5.46 31.97 2.00
C GLN A 33 4.95 32.30 0.59
N LEU A 34 5.84 32.39 -0.40
CA LEU A 34 5.47 32.69 -1.78
C LEU A 34 4.74 31.50 -2.42
N GLY A 35 5.27 30.29 -2.23
CA GLY A 35 4.66 29.05 -2.70
C GLY A 35 3.28 28.84 -2.07
N LEU A 36 3.17 29.02 -0.75
CA LEU A 36 1.88 28.91 -0.05
C LEU A 36 0.84 29.87 -0.66
N ASN A 37 1.17 31.15 -0.80
CA ASN A 37 0.24 32.14 -1.33
C ASN A 37 -0.19 31.82 -2.76
N ASN A 38 0.76 31.47 -3.63
CA ASN A 38 0.47 31.16 -5.04
C ASN A 38 -0.42 29.93 -5.18
N PHE A 39 -0.15 28.86 -4.43
CA PHE A 39 -0.94 27.65 -4.54
C PHE A 39 -2.29 27.73 -3.80
N VAL A 40 -2.41 28.57 -2.77
CA VAL A 40 -3.72 28.89 -2.17
C VAL A 40 -4.60 29.63 -3.17
N GLU A 41 -4.08 30.60 -3.90
CA GLU A 41 -4.83 31.30 -4.95
C GLU A 41 -5.18 30.36 -6.13
N LEU A 42 -4.26 29.48 -6.52
CA LEU A 42 -4.53 28.45 -7.54
C LEU A 42 -5.63 27.49 -7.06
N TYR A 43 -5.62 27.06 -5.80
CA TYR A 43 -6.65 26.22 -5.21
C TYR A 43 -8.02 26.89 -5.24
N LYS A 44 -8.09 28.17 -4.83
CA LYS A 44 -9.36 28.93 -4.79
C LYS A 44 -9.93 29.15 -6.19
N SER A 45 -9.07 29.36 -7.18
CA SER A 45 -9.49 29.67 -8.56
C SER A 45 -9.77 28.44 -9.41
N HIS A 46 -9.02 27.35 -9.25
CA HIS A 46 -9.04 26.18 -10.14
C HIS A 46 -9.21 24.83 -9.41
N GLY A 47 -9.27 24.83 -8.08
CA GLY A 47 -9.50 23.63 -7.28
C GLY A 47 -8.26 22.78 -7.04
N LEU A 48 -8.45 21.69 -6.30
CA LEU A 48 -7.40 20.78 -5.82
C LEU A 48 -6.62 20.13 -6.95
N GLN A 49 -7.31 19.66 -7.98
CA GLN A 49 -6.67 18.96 -9.10
C GLN A 49 -5.59 19.82 -9.76
N LYS A 50 -5.86 21.11 -9.96
CA LYS A 50 -4.90 22.02 -10.60
C LYS A 50 -3.66 22.25 -9.75
N VAL A 51 -3.81 22.29 -8.43
CA VAL A 51 -2.68 22.37 -7.49
C VAL A 51 -1.81 21.10 -7.58
N LEU A 52 -2.43 19.93 -7.59
CA LEU A 52 -1.71 18.66 -7.72
C LEU A 52 -0.97 18.55 -9.05
N GLU A 53 -1.60 18.94 -10.17
CA GLU A 53 -0.96 18.97 -11.48
C GLU A 53 0.26 19.92 -11.50
N ALA A 54 0.12 21.10 -10.91
CA ALA A 54 1.16 22.11 -10.92
C ALA A 54 2.35 21.72 -10.03
N ILE A 55 2.10 21.17 -8.83
CA ILE A 55 3.17 20.68 -7.94
C ILE A 55 3.81 19.43 -8.53
N GLY A 56 3.02 18.44 -8.96
CA GLY A 56 3.52 17.21 -9.58
C GLY A 56 4.33 17.43 -10.85
N GLY A 57 3.96 18.43 -11.67
CA GLY A 57 4.71 18.85 -12.84
C GLY A 57 5.86 19.82 -12.58
N SER A 58 6.15 20.18 -11.33
CA SER A 58 7.21 21.14 -10.97
C SER A 58 8.62 20.60 -11.24
N GLU A 59 9.58 21.51 -11.41
CA GLU A 59 10.99 21.14 -11.52
C GLU A 59 11.51 20.51 -10.21
N GLU A 60 11.03 20.99 -9.05
CA GLU A 60 11.37 20.46 -7.75
C GLU A 60 10.94 18.99 -7.62
N MET A 61 9.74 18.68 -8.08
CA MET A 61 9.23 17.32 -8.09
C MET A 61 10.06 16.41 -9.01
N ARG A 62 10.36 16.87 -10.24
CA ARG A 62 11.25 16.14 -11.16
C ARG A 62 12.65 15.94 -10.60
N ASN A 63 13.21 16.96 -9.93
CA ASN A 63 14.53 16.85 -9.31
C ASN A 63 14.52 15.88 -8.14
N ARG A 64 13.47 15.85 -7.32
CA ARG A 64 13.31 14.87 -6.26
C ARG A 64 13.25 13.44 -6.83
N ALA A 65 12.47 13.21 -7.86
CA ALA A 65 12.42 11.94 -8.57
C ALA A 65 13.79 11.56 -9.18
N SER A 66 14.50 12.51 -9.77
CA SER A 66 15.81 12.27 -10.37
C SER A 66 16.90 11.93 -9.35
N VAL A 67 16.88 12.56 -8.17
CA VAL A 67 17.83 12.27 -7.07
C VAL A 67 17.60 10.84 -6.52
N THR A 68 16.37 10.37 -6.50
CA THR A 68 16.03 9.00 -6.07
C THR A 68 16.18 7.96 -7.18
N GLY A 69 16.41 8.38 -8.44
CA GLY A 69 16.42 7.50 -9.60
C GLY A 69 15.06 6.88 -9.94
N ARG A 70 13.97 7.52 -9.49
CA ARG A 70 12.58 7.03 -9.64
C ARG A 70 11.74 7.95 -10.48
N GLU A 71 10.83 7.36 -11.24
CA GLU A 71 9.81 8.08 -12.01
C GLU A 71 8.64 8.58 -11.11
N HIS A 72 8.50 8.01 -9.90
CA HIS A 72 7.44 8.32 -8.94
C HIS A 72 7.97 9.10 -7.73
N TRP A 73 7.12 9.95 -7.14
CA TRP A 73 7.48 10.74 -5.95
C TRP A 73 7.46 9.92 -4.66
N SER A 74 6.71 8.82 -4.64
CA SER A 74 6.60 7.92 -3.50
C SER A 74 7.76 6.92 -3.42
N LEU A 75 7.85 6.21 -2.30
CA LEU A 75 8.79 5.12 -2.10
C LEU A 75 8.32 3.82 -2.76
N SER A 76 7.08 3.76 -3.24
CA SER A 76 6.53 2.59 -3.92
C SER A 76 7.22 2.32 -5.26
N GLN A 77 7.17 1.07 -5.70
CA GLN A 77 7.96 0.61 -6.85
C GLN A 77 7.41 1.13 -8.18
N PHE A 78 6.08 1.11 -8.34
CA PHE A 78 5.38 1.44 -9.59
C PHE A 78 4.28 2.49 -9.42
N GLY A 79 4.30 3.27 -8.32
CA GLY A 79 3.31 4.31 -8.03
C GLY A 79 2.07 3.82 -7.30
N GLU A 80 2.19 2.76 -6.52
CA GLU A 80 1.08 2.21 -5.73
C GLU A 80 0.50 3.22 -4.74
N VAL A 81 1.36 4.00 -4.10
CA VAL A 81 0.93 5.02 -3.13
C VAL A 81 0.12 6.11 -3.81
N GLU A 82 0.47 6.53 -5.03
CA GLU A 82 -0.26 7.50 -5.82
C GLU A 82 -1.69 7.03 -6.14
N ILE A 83 -1.84 5.76 -6.50
CA ILE A 83 -3.15 5.15 -6.75
C ILE A 83 -3.96 5.11 -5.46
N LEU A 84 -3.38 4.66 -4.34
CA LEU A 84 -4.06 4.65 -3.04
C LEU A 84 -4.55 6.04 -2.65
N LEU A 85 -3.71 7.06 -2.78
CA LEU A 85 -4.10 8.43 -2.47
C LEU A 85 -5.24 8.92 -3.36
N SER A 86 -5.23 8.56 -4.65
CA SER A 86 -6.34 8.86 -5.56
C SER A 86 -7.64 8.18 -5.09
N LEU A 87 -7.60 6.92 -4.70
CA LEU A 87 -8.76 6.19 -4.17
C LEU A 87 -9.28 6.83 -2.88
N MET A 88 -8.39 7.26 -1.99
CA MET A 88 -8.73 7.93 -0.72
C MET A 88 -9.36 9.31 -0.92
N THR A 89 -9.27 9.93 -2.09
CA THR A 89 -9.99 11.18 -2.38
C THR A 89 -11.49 10.97 -2.55
N SER A 90 -11.91 9.78 -2.93
CA SER A 90 -13.32 9.44 -3.20
C SER A 90 -13.94 8.55 -2.12
N THR A 91 -13.13 7.90 -1.30
CA THR A 91 -13.58 6.93 -0.31
C THR A 91 -12.79 7.11 0.98
N VAL A 92 -13.49 7.25 2.11
CA VAL A 92 -12.85 7.41 3.42
C VAL A 92 -12.38 6.03 3.92
N ALA A 93 -11.12 5.95 4.34
CA ALA A 93 -10.60 4.75 4.97
C ALA A 93 -11.31 4.50 6.32
N PRO A 94 -11.76 3.27 6.60
CA PRO A 94 -12.43 2.94 7.88
C PRO A 94 -11.48 3.08 9.06
N THR A 95 -10.20 2.80 8.85
CA THR A 95 -9.10 3.04 9.79
C THR A 95 -7.85 3.46 9.02
N LYS A 96 -6.94 4.16 9.69
CA LYS A 96 -5.62 4.48 9.14
C LYS A 96 -4.60 3.39 9.51
N ILE A 97 -4.90 2.15 9.13
CA ILE A 97 -4.02 1.00 9.35
C ILE A 97 -3.67 0.41 7.98
N ILE A 98 -2.37 0.23 7.74
CA ILE A 98 -1.84 -0.56 6.63
C ILE A 98 -1.10 -1.78 7.17
N VAL A 99 -1.42 -2.93 6.62
CA VAL A 99 -0.71 -4.19 6.82
C VAL A 99 0.05 -4.48 5.54
N ASP A 100 1.37 -4.54 5.63
CA ASP A 100 2.28 -4.74 4.49
C ASP A 100 3.02 -6.05 4.68
N VAL A 101 2.72 -7.03 3.86
CA VAL A 101 3.26 -8.39 3.93
C VAL A 101 4.24 -8.60 2.78
N GLY A 102 5.48 -8.93 3.12
CA GLY A 102 6.62 -8.90 2.22
C GLY A 102 7.34 -7.54 2.26
N ALA A 103 7.33 -6.88 3.42
CA ALA A 103 7.87 -5.53 3.60
C ALA A 103 9.41 -5.53 3.62
N ALA A 104 10.04 -5.90 2.52
CA ALA A 104 11.49 -6.16 2.41
C ALA A 104 12.40 -4.93 2.57
N GLY A 105 11.87 -3.72 2.81
CA GLY A 105 12.68 -2.51 3.01
C GLY A 105 11.93 -1.20 2.81
N LEU A 106 12.67 -0.08 2.84
CA LEU A 106 12.07 1.24 2.62
C LEU A 106 11.80 1.53 1.14
N LEU A 107 12.71 1.07 0.29
CA LEU A 107 12.64 1.30 -1.15
C LEU A 107 11.75 0.23 -1.80
N GLY A 108 10.78 0.65 -2.59
CA GLY A 108 9.75 -0.21 -3.17
C GLY A 108 8.55 -0.45 -2.26
N SER A 109 8.53 0.16 -1.05
CA SER A 109 7.47 -0.04 -0.08
C SER A 109 6.16 0.64 -0.47
N ASN A 110 5.06 -0.09 -0.34
CA ASN A 110 3.69 0.40 -0.51
C ASN A 110 3.13 1.07 0.75
N SER A 111 3.87 1.06 1.86
CA SER A 111 3.37 1.45 3.18
C SER A 111 4.08 2.64 3.80
N ILE A 112 5.39 2.79 3.60
CA ILE A 112 6.22 3.75 4.35
C ILE A 112 5.76 5.20 4.18
N ASP A 113 5.37 5.63 2.99
CA ASP A 113 4.89 7.00 2.77
C ASP A 113 3.55 7.26 3.49
N LEU A 114 2.66 6.28 3.56
CA LEU A 114 1.41 6.39 4.32
C LEU A 114 1.68 6.54 5.81
N ILE A 115 2.65 5.79 6.35
CA ILE A 115 2.99 5.80 7.77
C ILE A 115 3.72 7.10 8.13
N SER A 116 4.82 7.39 7.44
CA SER A 116 5.74 8.49 7.79
C SER A 116 5.17 9.88 7.48
N SER A 117 4.38 10.01 6.41
CA SER A 117 3.96 11.31 5.88
C SER A 117 2.47 11.61 6.08
N ILE A 118 1.62 10.56 6.19
CA ILE A 118 0.15 10.72 6.25
C ILE A 118 -0.42 10.27 7.60
N GLY A 119 0.45 9.74 8.49
CA GLY A 119 0.08 9.40 9.87
C GLY A 119 -0.79 8.15 9.97
N TRP A 120 -0.47 7.13 9.16
CA TRP A 120 -1.04 5.79 9.28
C TRP A 120 -0.22 4.96 10.27
N LYS A 121 -0.85 3.96 10.88
CA LYS A 121 -0.17 2.91 11.63
C LYS A 121 0.19 1.78 10.68
N GLY A 122 1.45 1.33 10.71
CA GLY A 122 1.96 0.22 9.91
C GLY A 122 2.12 -1.06 10.71
N ILE A 123 1.73 -2.19 10.10
CA ILE A 123 2.12 -3.54 10.53
C ILE A 123 2.87 -4.14 9.35
N LEU A 124 4.19 -4.27 9.51
CA LEU A 124 5.11 -4.67 8.46
C LEU A 124 5.57 -6.10 8.75
N VAL A 125 5.33 -7.03 7.84
CA VAL A 125 5.67 -8.45 8.03
C VAL A 125 6.74 -8.84 7.03
N GLU A 126 7.89 -9.30 7.54
CA GLU A 126 9.04 -9.72 6.74
C GLU A 126 9.55 -11.09 7.20
N ALA A 127 9.71 -12.00 6.23
CA ALA A 127 10.09 -13.39 6.51
C ALA A 127 11.57 -13.55 6.87
N ASN A 128 12.46 -12.82 6.18
CA ASN A 128 13.90 -12.89 6.43
C ASN A 128 14.26 -12.14 7.73
N PRO A 129 14.76 -12.80 8.77
CA PRO A 129 15.06 -12.14 10.05
C PRO A 129 16.12 -11.04 9.94
N LYS A 130 17.02 -11.12 8.96
CA LYS A 130 18.01 -10.07 8.72
C LYS A 130 17.35 -8.81 8.16
N ASP A 131 16.48 -8.97 7.19
CA ASP A 131 15.79 -7.84 6.55
C ASP A 131 14.74 -7.25 7.49
N ALA A 132 14.04 -8.09 8.28
CA ALA A 132 13.14 -7.63 9.35
C ALA A 132 13.86 -6.77 10.40
N ALA A 133 15.07 -7.17 10.83
CA ALA A 133 15.86 -6.39 11.78
C ALA A 133 16.31 -5.05 11.19
N LEU A 134 16.72 -5.01 9.93
CA LEU A 134 17.09 -3.78 9.23
C LEU A 134 15.88 -2.85 9.06
N LEU A 135 14.73 -3.41 8.70
CA LEU A 135 13.48 -2.67 8.57
C LEU A 135 13.04 -2.08 9.93
N ALA A 136 13.11 -2.87 11.01
CA ALA A 136 12.74 -2.41 12.35
C ALA A 136 13.59 -1.21 12.81
N GLU A 137 14.90 -1.22 12.54
CA GLU A 137 15.76 -0.07 12.83
C GLU A 137 15.42 1.14 11.94
N ALA A 138 15.10 0.90 10.67
CA ALA A 138 14.79 1.97 9.73
C ALA A 138 13.45 2.69 10.02
N VAL A 139 12.48 1.99 10.62
CA VAL A 139 11.14 2.54 10.92
C VAL A 139 10.91 2.87 12.40
N LYS A 140 11.95 2.82 13.26
CA LYS A 140 11.83 3.00 14.71
C LYS A 140 11.23 4.34 15.15
N ASP A 141 11.31 5.36 14.30
CA ASP A 141 10.84 6.73 14.58
C ASP A 141 9.45 7.03 13.98
N ILE A 142 8.79 6.04 13.37
CA ILE A 142 7.43 6.17 12.84
C ILE A 142 6.49 5.13 13.47
N ASP A 143 5.17 5.31 13.31
CA ASP A 143 4.15 4.42 13.91
C ASP A 143 4.05 3.09 13.15
N ALA A 144 5.08 2.26 13.27
CA ALA A 144 5.18 0.96 12.61
C ALA A 144 5.63 -0.14 13.58
N THR A 145 5.02 -1.31 13.46
CA THR A 145 5.45 -2.56 14.10
C THR A 145 6.00 -3.50 13.03
N VAL A 146 7.21 -4.02 13.24
CA VAL A 146 7.82 -5.01 12.34
C VAL A 146 7.73 -6.40 12.96
N LEU A 147 7.20 -7.34 12.21
CA LEU A 147 6.99 -8.73 12.61
C LEU A 147 7.83 -9.65 11.72
N ASN A 148 8.58 -10.55 12.33
CA ASN A 148 9.40 -11.51 11.57
C ASN A 148 8.67 -12.85 11.43
N TYR A 149 7.86 -12.98 10.39
CA TYR A 149 7.13 -14.18 10.01
C TYR A 149 7.08 -14.34 8.49
N ALA A 150 7.10 -15.57 8.02
CA ALA A 150 6.66 -15.90 6.67
C ALA A 150 5.13 -16.09 6.70
N VAL A 151 4.39 -15.25 5.96
CA VAL A 151 2.93 -15.38 5.90
C VAL A 151 2.55 -16.47 4.91
N SER A 152 1.62 -17.31 5.33
CA SER A 152 1.13 -18.46 4.57
C SER A 152 -0.31 -18.79 4.98
N ASP A 153 -0.96 -19.70 4.28
CA ASP A 153 -2.25 -20.31 4.65
C ASP A 153 -2.16 -21.33 5.81
N THR A 154 -0.94 -21.65 6.27
CA THR A 154 -0.66 -22.62 7.33
C THR A 154 0.35 -22.10 8.34
N GLU A 155 0.30 -22.68 9.55
CA GLU A 155 1.25 -22.38 10.64
C GLU A 155 2.42 -23.37 10.65
N GLY A 156 3.52 -23.03 11.34
CA GLY A 156 4.66 -23.90 11.59
C GLY A 156 5.97 -23.36 11.03
N GLU A 157 6.94 -24.24 10.84
CA GLU A 157 8.23 -23.89 10.25
C GLU A 157 8.28 -24.26 8.77
N ALA A 158 9.06 -23.52 7.99
CA ALA A 158 9.32 -23.82 6.59
C ALA A 158 10.73 -23.39 6.17
N THR A 159 11.21 -23.97 5.09
CA THR A 159 12.38 -23.46 4.37
C THR A 159 11.99 -22.23 3.55
N PHE A 160 12.77 -21.18 3.70
CA PHE A 160 12.65 -19.95 2.92
C PHE A 160 13.88 -19.81 2.02
N PHE A 161 13.67 -19.68 0.75
CA PHE A 161 14.71 -19.67 -0.28
C PHE A 161 15.16 -18.24 -0.55
N LEU A 162 16.43 -17.95 -0.34
CA LEU A 162 17.00 -16.62 -0.50
C LEU A 162 17.44 -16.37 -1.95
N GLY A 163 16.90 -15.33 -2.55
CA GLY A 163 17.27 -14.86 -3.87
C GLY A 163 18.51 -13.98 -3.90
N LYS A 164 18.84 -13.44 -5.07
CA LYS A 164 19.94 -12.48 -5.25
C LYS A 164 19.67 -11.16 -4.54
N HIS A 165 18.42 -10.75 -4.45
CA HIS A 165 17.91 -9.59 -3.72
C HIS A 165 16.82 -10.04 -2.76
N PRO A 166 16.58 -9.31 -1.64
CA PRO A 166 15.53 -9.65 -0.68
C PRO A 166 14.17 -9.89 -1.34
N HIS A 167 13.77 -9.02 -2.27
CA HIS A 167 12.51 -9.10 -3.02
C HIS A 167 12.33 -10.37 -3.87
N PHE A 168 13.37 -11.14 -4.11
CA PHE A 168 13.32 -12.37 -4.91
C PHE A 168 13.41 -13.63 -4.04
N SER A 169 13.04 -13.51 -2.76
CA SER A 169 13.07 -14.62 -1.81
C SER A 169 11.66 -15.12 -1.56
N SER A 170 11.46 -16.43 -1.47
CA SER A 170 10.14 -17.03 -1.41
C SER A 170 10.10 -18.30 -0.57
N LEU A 171 8.91 -18.73 -0.14
CA LEU A 171 8.64 -20.07 0.36
C LEU A 171 8.65 -21.10 -0.77
N LYS A 172 8.55 -20.69 -2.03
CA LYS A 172 8.52 -21.54 -3.22
C LYS A 172 9.85 -21.43 -3.97
N PRO A 173 10.67 -22.49 -4.05
CA PRO A 173 11.99 -22.44 -4.69
C PRO A 173 11.91 -22.10 -6.18
N GLU A 174 10.83 -22.48 -6.87
CA GLU A 174 10.59 -22.16 -8.27
C GLU A 174 10.41 -20.65 -8.49
N MET A 175 9.77 -19.94 -7.56
CA MET A 175 9.63 -18.48 -7.63
C MET A 175 10.99 -17.81 -7.45
N THR A 176 11.73 -18.17 -6.41
CA THR A 176 13.10 -17.64 -6.21
C THR A 176 14.00 -17.91 -7.40
N SER A 177 13.93 -19.11 -7.99
CA SER A 177 14.79 -19.51 -9.11
C SER A 177 14.42 -18.84 -10.44
N SER A 178 13.19 -18.35 -10.61
CA SER A 178 12.77 -17.61 -11.81
C SER A 178 13.53 -16.29 -11.97
N TRP A 179 13.95 -15.69 -10.85
CA TRP A 179 14.72 -14.43 -10.81
C TRP A 179 16.24 -14.64 -10.76
N GLY A 180 16.70 -15.89 -10.76
CA GLY A 180 18.12 -16.23 -10.73
C GLY A 180 18.46 -17.35 -9.74
N PRO A 181 19.75 -17.65 -9.56
CA PRO A 181 20.14 -18.77 -8.68
C PRO A 181 19.79 -18.50 -7.22
N ILE A 182 19.25 -19.51 -6.53
CA ILE A 182 19.07 -19.51 -5.08
C ILE A 182 20.44 -19.34 -4.41
N LYS A 183 20.54 -18.40 -3.49
CA LYS A 183 21.77 -18.02 -2.79
C LYS A 183 21.94 -18.69 -1.43
N GLY A 184 20.85 -19.19 -0.87
CA GLY A 184 20.83 -19.87 0.43
C GLY A 184 19.44 -20.23 0.83
N GLU A 185 19.35 -20.91 1.96
CA GLU A 185 18.10 -21.34 2.57
C GLU A 185 18.17 -21.04 4.07
N ILE A 186 17.04 -20.64 4.64
CA ILE A 186 16.88 -20.42 6.07
C ILE A 186 15.58 -21.06 6.55
N THR A 187 15.51 -21.42 7.83
CA THR A 187 14.25 -21.81 8.46
C THR A 187 13.54 -20.57 8.97
N VAL A 188 12.26 -20.45 8.65
CA VAL A 188 11.39 -19.34 9.08
C VAL A 188 10.14 -19.89 9.77
N THR A 189 9.58 -19.10 10.68
CA THR A 189 8.28 -19.38 11.28
C THR A 189 7.18 -18.91 10.36
N LYS A 190 6.33 -19.82 9.91
CA LYS A 190 5.12 -19.49 9.14
C LYS A 190 3.97 -19.14 10.06
N ARG A 191 3.22 -18.11 9.67
CA ARG A 191 1.97 -17.73 10.32
C ARG A 191 0.86 -17.40 9.33
N ARG A 192 -0.36 -17.76 9.72
CA ARG A 192 -1.54 -17.34 8.98
C ARG A 192 -1.83 -15.87 9.25
N LEU A 193 -2.15 -15.13 8.17
CA LEU A 193 -2.45 -13.70 8.28
C LEU A 193 -3.58 -13.39 9.28
N PRO A 194 -4.72 -14.11 9.33
CA PRO A 194 -5.78 -13.85 10.31
C PRO A 194 -5.28 -13.92 11.76
N ASN A 195 -4.32 -14.79 12.08
CA ASN A 195 -3.78 -14.93 13.42
C ASN A 195 -2.84 -13.77 13.77
N ILE A 196 -2.03 -13.31 12.82
CA ILE A 196 -1.19 -12.11 12.98
C ILE A 196 -2.08 -10.88 13.24
N LEU A 197 -3.12 -10.66 12.42
CA LEU A 197 -4.03 -9.51 12.56
C LEU A 197 -4.74 -9.52 13.92
N LYS A 198 -5.12 -10.69 14.41
CA LYS A 198 -5.74 -10.86 15.74
C LYS A 198 -4.78 -10.48 16.86
N ASP A 199 -3.54 -10.98 16.81
CA ASP A 199 -2.53 -10.73 17.84
C ASP A 199 -2.13 -9.24 17.90
N GLU A 200 -2.10 -8.57 16.74
CA GLU A 200 -1.84 -7.13 16.61
C GLU A 200 -3.07 -6.25 16.86
N ASN A 201 -4.20 -6.84 17.24
CA ASN A 201 -5.48 -6.15 17.49
C ASN A 201 -5.93 -5.29 16.30
N VAL A 202 -5.72 -5.74 15.06
CA VAL A 202 -6.24 -5.09 13.87
C VAL A 202 -7.76 -5.26 13.83
N PRO A 203 -8.55 -4.20 13.57
CA PRO A 203 -9.99 -4.32 13.41
C PRO A 203 -10.34 -5.21 12.21
N GLU A 204 -11.49 -5.91 12.26
CA GLU A 204 -11.95 -6.74 11.15
C GLU A 204 -12.08 -5.95 9.83
N ILE A 205 -12.49 -4.70 9.91
CA ILE A 205 -12.51 -3.76 8.78
C ILE A 205 -11.40 -2.74 8.98
N PHE A 206 -10.39 -2.76 8.10
CA PHE A 206 -9.24 -1.87 8.19
C PHE A 206 -8.88 -1.24 6.82
N GLY A 207 -7.91 -0.33 6.80
CA GLY A 207 -7.60 0.49 5.64
C GLY A 207 -7.03 -0.30 4.47
N VAL A 208 -5.77 -0.70 4.55
CA VAL A 208 -5.02 -1.29 3.43
C VAL A 208 -4.35 -2.61 3.83
N LEU A 209 -4.45 -3.59 2.96
CA LEU A 209 -3.62 -4.79 2.94
C LEU A 209 -2.76 -4.77 1.68
N SER A 210 -1.45 -4.80 1.81
CA SER A 210 -0.50 -5.00 0.72
C SER A 210 0.11 -6.39 0.83
N LEU A 211 0.07 -7.15 -0.25
CA LEU A 211 0.64 -8.51 -0.36
C LEU A 211 1.62 -8.53 -1.54
N ASP A 212 2.88 -8.83 -1.24
CA ASP A 212 3.95 -9.04 -2.21
C ASP A 212 4.92 -10.07 -1.62
N ILE A 213 4.56 -11.34 -1.71
CA ILE A 213 5.25 -12.47 -1.06
C ILE A 213 5.65 -13.58 -2.03
N GLU A 214 5.82 -13.17 -3.29
CA GLU A 214 6.49 -13.98 -4.30
C GLU A 214 5.87 -15.38 -4.45
N GLY A 215 4.58 -15.39 -4.84
CA GLY A 215 3.88 -16.57 -5.32
C GLY A 215 3.01 -17.32 -4.32
N VAL A 216 2.81 -16.82 -3.09
CA VAL A 216 1.82 -17.34 -2.13
C VAL A 216 0.69 -16.33 -1.82
N ASP A 217 0.67 -15.21 -2.52
CA ASP A 217 -0.25 -14.08 -2.34
C ASP A 217 -1.72 -14.52 -2.41
N PHE A 218 -2.06 -15.29 -3.45
CA PHE A 218 -3.42 -15.79 -3.64
C PHE A 218 -3.84 -16.79 -2.56
N ASP A 219 -2.92 -17.66 -2.11
CA ASP A 219 -3.18 -18.61 -1.04
C ASP A 219 -3.51 -17.85 0.26
N VAL A 220 -2.73 -16.80 0.56
CA VAL A 220 -2.90 -15.96 1.76
C VAL A 220 -4.17 -15.13 1.73
N ILE A 221 -4.48 -14.46 0.60
CA ILE A 221 -5.68 -13.63 0.52
C ILE A 221 -6.96 -14.48 0.55
N ASN A 222 -6.94 -15.64 -0.10
CA ASN A 222 -8.05 -16.57 -0.06
C ASN A 222 -8.28 -17.11 1.36
N ASP A 223 -7.20 -17.51 2.06
CA ASP A 223 -7.29 -17.93 3.45
C ASP A 223 -7.85 -16.82 4.36
N LEU A 224 -7.38 -15.58 4.19
CA LEU A 224 -7.90 -14.45 4.95
C LEU A 224 -9.41 -14.28 4.77
N LEU A 225 -9.87 -14.21 3.53
CA LEU A 225 -11.26 -13.87 3.23
C LEU A 225 -12.21 -15.04 3.45
N ASP A 226 -11.78 -16.29 3.21
CA ASP A 226 -12.62 -17.47 3.37
C ASP A 226 -12.74 -17.94 4.81
N ASN A 227 -11.66 -17.80 5.58
CA ASN A 227 -11.53 -18.37 6.92
C ASN A 227 -11.50 -17.33 8.04
N SER A 228 -11.84 -16.05 7.76
CA SER A 228 -11.98 -15.01 8.76
C SER A 228 -13.01 -13.94 8.38
N ASN A 229 -13.24 -13.00 9.30
CA ASN A 229 -14.10 -11.83 9.09
C ASN A 229 -13.32 -10.59 8.65
N TYR A 230 -12.01 -10.69 8.48
CA TYR A 230 -11.20 -9.54 8.07
C TYR A 230 -11.55 -9.10 6.66
N ARG A 231 -11.83 -7.80 6.50
CA ARG A 231 -12.18 -7.16 5.22
C ARG A 231 -11.43 -5.84 5.11
N PRO A 232 -10.18 -5.84 4.57
CA PRO A 232 -9.50 -4.59 4.26
C PRO A 232 -10.29 -3.79 3.22
N GLN A 233 -10.30 -2.47 3.38
CA GLN A 233 -10.95 -1.55 2.43
C GLN A 233 -10.32 -1.64 1.05
N TRP A 234 -8.99 -1.64 1.00
CA TRP A 234 -8.21 -1.82 -0.21
C TRP A 234 -7.20 -2.96 -0.03
N ILE A 235 -7.02 -3.71 -1.10
CA ILE A 235 -6.01 -4.75 -1.18
C ILE A 235 -5.12 -4.42 -2.38
N ILE A 236 -3.81 -4.38 -2.16
CA ILE A 236 -2.78 -4.38 -3.20
C ILE A 236 -2.25 -5.80 -3.26
N ILE A 237 -2.25 -6.40 -4.44
CA ILE A 237 -1.77 -7.77 -4.61
C ILE A 237 -0.97 -7.88 -5.91
N GLU A 238 0.19 -8.54 -5.84
CA GLU A 238 0.97 -8.85 -7.02
C GLU A 238 0.18 -9.79 -7.94
N TRP A 239 0.05 -9.39 -9.22
CA TRP A 239 -0.73 -10.17 -10.21
C TRP A 239 0.16 -11.02 -11.11
N GLY A 240 1.39 -10.59 -11.36
CA GLY A 240 2.35 -11.22 -12.26
C GLY A 240 2.24 -10.73 -13.71
N GLU A 241 2.84 -11.49 -14.64
CA GLU A 241 3.12 -11.06 -16.03
C GLU A 241 1.90 -10.67 -16.90
N LYS A 242 0.68 -11.05 -16.50
CA LYS A 242 -0.54 -10.82 -17.32
C LYS A 242 -1.48 -9.79 -16.68
N LEU A 243 -0.93 -8.74 -16.12
CA LEU A 243 -1.73 -7.72 -15.43
C LEU A 243 -2.86 -7.15 -16.30
N HIS A 244 -2.64 -6.95 -17.59
CA HIS A 244 -3.66 -6.45 -18.52
C HIS A 244 -4.84 -7.43 -18.73
N GLU A 245 -4.67 -8.70 -18.34
CA GLU A 245 -5.71 -9.72 -18.34
C GLU A 245 -6.36 -9.88 -16.96
N ALA A 246 -5.98 -9.06 -15.96
CA ALA A 246 -6.51 -9.15 -14.61
C ALA A 246 -8.03 -9.03 -14.58
N THR A 247 -8.68 -10.03 -14.04
CA THR A 247 -10.14 -10.10 -13.92
C THR A 247 -10.53 -10.83 -12.65
N LEU A 248 -11.64 -10.43 -12.06
CA LEU A 248 -12.21 -11.14 -10.91
C LEU A 248 -12.69 -12.57 -11.26
N SER A 249 -12.73 -12.95 -12.53
CA SER A 249 -13.02 -14.31 -12.96
C SER A 249 -11.82 -15.24 -12.94
N ASP A 250 -10.62 -14.74 -12.57
CA ASP A 250 -9.41 -15.55 -12.44
C ASP A 250 -9.63 -16.68 -11.43
N GLU A 251 -9.23 -17.89 -11.81
CA GLU A 251 -9.45 -19.11 -11.00
C GLU A 251 -8.66 -19.13 -9.69
N ARG A 252 -7.60 -18.31 -9.60
CA ARG A 252 -6.82 -18.15 -8.36
C ARG A 252 -7.59 -17.44 -7.25
N LEU A 253 -8.67 -16.71 -7.58
CA LEU A 253 -9.48 -15.95 -6.63
C LEU A 253 -10.69 -16.76 -6.18
N THR A 254 -11.02 -16.71 -4.88
CA THR A 254 -12.23 -17.32 -4.35
C THR A 254 -13.50 -16.55 -4.75
N GLU A 255 -14.67 -17.18 -4.55
CA GLU A 255 -15.95 -16.52 -4.80
C GLU A 255 -16.15 -15.30 -3.90
N LYS A 256 -15.63 -15.30 -2.66
CA LYS A 256 -15.74 -14.15 -1.77
C LYS A 256 -15.08 -12.91 -2.35
N ILE A 257 -13.85 -13.04 -2.89
CA ILE A 257 -13.19 -11.90 -3.55
C ILE A 257 -14.05 -11.41 -4.71
N ARG A 258 -14.56 -12.31 -5.55
CA ARG A 258 -15.40 -11.97 -6.71
C ARG A 258 -16.67 -11.22 -6.33
N HIS A 259 -17.29 -11.57 -5.21
CA HIS A 259 -18.53 -10.96 -4.76
C HIS A 259 -18.32 -9.69 -3.93
N GLU A 260 -17.30 -9.65 -3.08
CA GLU A 260 -17.12 -8.58 -2.10
C GLU A 260 -16.20 -7.45 -2.59
N TYR A 261 -15.36 -7.68 -3.62
CA TYR A 261 -14.40 -6.72 -4.12
C TYR A 261 -14.63 -6.34 -5.59
N SER A 262 -14.04 -5.18 -5.96
CA SER A 262 -13.94 -4.72 -7.35
C SER A 262 -12.50 -4.34 -7.66
N ILE A 263 -12.01 -4.60 -8.87
CA ILE A 263 -10.74 -4.06 -9.34
C ILE A 263 -10.95 -2.55 -9.59
N VAL A 264 -10.13 -1.71 -8.96
CA VAL A 264 -10.26 -0.24 -9.04
C VAL A 264 -9.01 0.44 -9.58
N GLY A 265 -7.93 -0.30 -9.82
CA GLY A 265 -6.69 0.21 -10.39
C GLY A 265 -5.66 -0.88 -10.58
N GLY A 266 -4.53 -0.52 -11.13
CA GLY A 266 -3.37 -1.39 -11.31
C GLY A 266 -2.12 -0.59 -11.68
N THR A 267 -0.95 -1.16 -11.38
CA THR A 267 0.37 -0.70 -11.80
C THR A 267 0.98 -1.71 -12.78
N GLU A 268 2.29 -1.69 -12.99
CA GLU A 268 2.95 -2.68 -13.85
C GLU A 268 2.94 -4.10 -13.26
N ALA A 269 2.88 -4.24 -11.93
CA ALA A 269 2.93 -5.53 -11.24
C ALA A 269 1.69 -5.83 -10.39
N ASN A 270 1.04 -4.81 -9.84
CA ASN A 270 0.03 -4.94 -8.80
C ASN A 270 -1.36 -4.54 -9.28
N ILE A 271 -2.40 -5.21 -8.77
CA ILE A 271 -3.78 -4.75 -8.87
C ILE A 271 -4.28 -4.21 -7.54
N PHE A 272 -5.27 -3.32 -7.63
CA PHE A 272 -5.98 -2.74 -6.50
C PHE A 272 -7.40 -3.26 -6.46
N LEU A 273 -7.74 -3.91 -5.37
CA LEU A 273 -9.10 -4.33 -5.07
C LEU A 273 -9.70 -3.38 -4.03
N GLN A 274 -10.96 -3.02 -4.19
CA GLN A 274 -11.72 -2.24 -3.22
C GLN A 274 -12.95 -3.01 -2.77
N HIS A 275 -13.19 -3.02 -1.47
CA HIS A 275 -14.36 -3.65 -0.87
C HIS A 275 -15.64 -2.90 -1.25
N ARG A 276 -16.65 -3.61 -1.78
CA ARG A 276 -17.86 -3.01 -2.39
C ARG A 276 -18.79 -2.33 -1.39
N SER A 277 -18.82 -2.77 -0.12
CA SER A 277 -19.74 -2.20 0.87
C SER A 277 -19.47 -0.74 1.21
N VAL A 278 -18.30 -0.20 0.82
CA VAL A 278 -17.89 1.18 1.13
C VAL A 278 -18.14 2.14 -0.05
N THR A 279 -18.57 1.64 -1.21
CA THR A 279 -18.90 2.48 -2.37
C THR A 279 -20.32 3.08 -2.31
N SER A 280 -21.08 2.86 -1.24
CA SER A 280 -22.52 3.17 -1.15
C SER A 280 -22.87 4.29 -0.18
N SER A 281 -22.01 5.30 0.01
CA SER A 281 -22.37 6.48 0.82
C SER A 281 -22.22 7.80 0.04
#